data_39cd6d978accf3118ab6f6fee6377ab3
#
_entry.id   39cd6d978accf3118ab6f6fee6377ab3
#
_cell.length_a   1.000
_cell.length_b   1.000
_cell.length_c   1.000
_cell.angle_alpha   90.00
_cell.angle_beta   90.00
_cell.angle_gamma   90.00
#
_symmetry.space_group_name_H-M   'P 1'
#
loop_
_entity.id
_entity.type
_entity.pdbx_description
1 polymer ?
#
loop_
_entity_poly.entity_id
_entity_poly.type
_entity_poly.pdbx_seq_one_letter_code
_entity_poly.pdbx_strand_id
1 'polypeptide(L)'
;MALDCQHLTQTQIATIDSFPVLFIIFEYFFMLRFIQTDYLKEKKSAAILPLLFSGLFMGLSIASKWIGIYAGAGLAILFFTHCFRVIRSASKADADQLRSALRRTLILCLWCILFFILIPVIIYLLSYIPYFAYLSGRITSPTDYIKEVIKAQIGMFNYHSEPGLGMNHPFYSPWWEWPIIGKPMYYASQEYIPAGFTKRNSIFCFGNPVIWYGGLAALAYCLFRFAQTRRYQLEGTDYLWHIRTGSSDFRYSFILIGFLAQYLPWVLVPRGTYIYHYFASLPFIMTAIAVSFDQDDPKYRLYFRLFAAAFAIAAAVFFIILFPYACGLNVCKGWLDIGNHLLRIWYNP
;
A
#
# COMPACT_ATOMS: atom_id res chain seq x y z
N MET A 1 4.85 -5.29 -9.95
CA MET A 1 4.40 -6.35 -9.01
C MET A 1 4.64 -7.75 -9.57
N ALA A 2 4.38 -8.06 -10.84
CA ALA A 2 4.55 -9.42 -11.37
C ALA A 2 5.97 -10.02 -11.20
N LEU A 3 7.01 -9.21 -11.16
CA LEU A 3 8.40 -9.62 -10.96
C LEU A 3 8.90 -9.46 -9.52
N ASP A 4 7.99 -9.30 -8.55
CA ASP A 4 8.35 -9.18 -7.14
C ASP A 4 8.11 -10.49 -6.40
N CYS A 5 9.13 -10.97 -5.67
CA CYS A 5 9.08 -12.26 -4.98
C CYS A 5 8.10 -12.23 -3.81
N GLN A 6 7.99 -11.12 -3.06
CA GLN A 6 7.04 -11.01 -1.97
C GLN A 6 5.60 -11.04 -2.47
N HIS A 7 5.30 -10.34 -3.57
CA HIS A 7 3.97 -10.40 -4.17
C HIS A 7 3.62 -11.84 -4.58
N LEU A 8 4.55 -12.55 -5.24
CA LEU A 8 4.34 -13.94 -5.61
C LEU A 8 4.07 -14.80 -4.38
N THR A 9 4.95 -14.75 -3.37
CA THR A 9 4.82 -15.57 -2.16
C THR A 9 3.51 -15.31 -1.44
N GLN A 10 3.14 -14.03 -1.21
CA GLN A 10 1.92 -13.67 -0.48
C GLN A 10 0.63 -13.98 -1.23
N THR A 11 0.67 -14.12 -2.55
CA THR A 11 -0.52 -14.45 -3.35
C THR A 11 -0.71 -15.95 -3.56
N GLN A 12 0.34 -16.77 -3.38
CA GLN A 12 0.25 -18.22 -3.57
C GLN A 12 0.02 -18.99 -2.27
N ILE A 13 0.47 -18.47 -1.12
CA ILE A 13 0.22 -19.10 0.19
C ILE A 13 -1.15 -18.67 0.74
N ALA A 14 -1.75 -19.50 1.59
CA ALA A 14 -3.08 -19.26 2.15
C ALA A 14 -3.06 -18.18 3.24
N THR A 15 -2.70 -16.95 2.88
CA THR A 15 -2.76 -15.76 3.73
C THR A 15 -3.78 -14.75 3.21
N ILE A 16 -4.26 -13.90 4.12
CA ILE A 16 -5.25 -12.85 3.77
C ILE A 16 -4.61 -11.62 3.12
N ASP A 17 -3.28 -11.50 3.14
CA ASP A 17 -2.57 -10.23 2.84
C ASP A 17 -2.78 -9.70 1.42
N SER A 18 -3.05 -10.57 0.45
CA SER A 18 -3.35 -10.16 -0.93
C SER A 18 -4.66 -9.37 -1.06
N PHE A 19 -5.68 -9.71 -0.27
CA PHE A 19 -6.97 -9.03 -0.32
C PHE A 19 -6.90 -7.57 0.15
N PRO A 20 -6.40 -7.25 1.37
CA PRO A 20 -6.29 -5.86 1.78
C PRO A 20 -5.38 -5.05 0.85
N VAL A 21 -4.30 -5.62 0.31
CA VAL A 21 -3.43 -4.90 -0.64
C VAL A 21 -4.17 -4.59 -1.94
N LEU A 22 -4.97 -5.52 -2.48
CA LEU A 22 -5.83 -5.27 -3.64
C LEU A 22 -6.82 -4.13 -3.36
N PHE A 23 -7.47 -4.16 -2.20
CA PHE A 23 -8.44 -3.12 -1.82
C PHE A 23 -7.76 -1.77 -1.60
N ILE A 24 -6.55 -1.73 -1.02
CA ILE A 24 -5.73 -0.51 -0.90
C ILE A 24 -5.43 0.09 -2.28
N ILE A 25 -5.13 -0.73 -3.29
CA ILE A 25 -4.93 -0.24 -4.66
C ILE A 25 -6.22 0.42 -5.18
N PHE A 26 -7.38 -0.21 -5.01
CA PHE A 26 -8.65 0.33 -5.49
C PHE A 26 -9.08 1.58 -4.73
N GLU A 27 -8.94 1.64 -3.41
CA GLU A 27 -9.33 2.84 -2.65
C GLU A 27 -8.50 4.06 -3.04
N TYR A 28 -7.18 3.90 -3.26
CA TYR A 28 -6.32 4.97 -3.77
C TYR A 28 -6.59 5.29 -5.24
N PHE A 29 -6.88 4.31 -6.07
CA PHE A 29 -7.28 4.53 -7.46
C PHE A 29 -8.54 5.41 -7.54
N PHE A 30 -9.58 5.10 -6.76
CA PHE A 30 -10.80 5.91 -6.78
C PHE A 30 -10.61 7.27 -6.12
N MET A 31 -9.77 7.39 -5.08
CA MET A 31 -9.37 8.69 -4.53
C MET A 31 -8.64 9.53 -5.59
N LEU A 32 -7.76 8.93 -6.40
CA LEU A 32 -7.11 9.60 -7.52
C LEU A 32 -8.16 10.10 -8.54
N ARG A 33 -9.15 9.27 -8.88
CA ARG A 33 -10.24 9.67 -9.79
C ARG A 33 -11.03 10.85 -9.23
N PHE A 34 -11.32 10.89 -7.93
CA PHE A 34 -11.94 12.03 -7.27
C PHE A 34 -11.09 13.31 -7.41
N ILE A 35 -9.80 13.22 -7.12
CA ILE A 35 -8.89 14.37 -7.19
C ILE A 35 -8.74 14.90 -8.61
N GLN A 36 -8.90 14.05 -9.62
CA GLN A 36 -8.89 14.42 -11.03
C GLN A 36 -10.16 15.16 -11.47
N THR A 37 -11.22 15.13 -10.65
CA THR A 37 -12.51 15.74 -10.97
C THR A 37 -12.54 17.20 -10.50
N ASP A 38 -12.96 18.12 -11.37
CA ASP A 38 -13.31 19.49 -10.96
C ASP A 38 -14.73 19.49 -10.37
N TYR A 39 -14.82 19.19 -9.06
CA TYR A 39 -16.10 19.07 -8.37
C TYR A 39 -16.87 20.40 -8.25
N LEU A 40 -16.29 21.53 -8.66
CA LEU A 40 -17.00 22.82 -8.75
C LEU A 40 -17.74 22.98 -10.08
N LYS A 41 -17.27 22.36 -11.15
CA LYS A 41 -17.82 22.52 -12.51
C LYS A 41 -18.55 21.30 -13.00
N GLU A 42 -18.05 20.12 -12.65
CA GLU A 42 -18.61 18.86 -13.14
C GLU A 42 -19.91 18.44 -12.42
N LYS A 43 -20.58 17.43 -12.95
CA LYS A 43 -21.77 16.84 -12.34
C LYS A 43 -21.43 16.27 -10.94
N LYS A 44 -22.32 16.39 -9.98
CA LYS A 44 -22.13 15.89 -8.61
C LYS A 44 -21.70 14.41 -8.57
N SER A 45 -22.26 13.59 -9.45
CA SER A 45 -21.93 12.16 -9.55
C SER A 45 -20.46 11.92 -9.89
N ALA A 46 -19.83 12.80 -10.66
CA ALA A 46 -18.40 12.67 -11.02
C ALA A 46 -17.47 12.73 -9.80
N ALA A 47 -17.85 13.45 -8.75
CA ALA A 47 -17.13 13.50 -7.49
C ALA A 47 -17.61 12.44 -6.48
N ILE A 48 -18.93 12.21 -6.39
CA ILE A 48 -19.52 11.34 -5.38
C ILE A 48 -19.22 9.86 -5.65
N LEU A 49 -19.30 9.38 -6.90
CA LEU A 49 -19.07 7.96 -7.22
C LEU A 49 -17.64 7.50 -6.91
N PRO A 50 -16.58 8.24 -7.27
CA PRO A 50 -15.23 7.86 -6.86
C PRO A 50 -15.05 7.82 -5.35
N LEU A 51 -15.60 8.77 -4.59
CA LEU A 51 -15.54 8.76 -3.13
C LEU A 51 -16.28 7.56 -2.53
N LEU A 52 -17.47 7.22 -3.07
CA LEU A 52 -18.23 6.04 -2.67
C LEU A 52 -17.40 4.76 -2.85
N PHE A 53 -16.81 4.56 -4.04
CA PHE A 53 -16.00 3.36 -4.29
C PHE A 53 -14.71 3.36 -3.45
N SER A 54 -14.06 4.50 -3.25
CA SER A 54 -12.90 4.61 -2.35
C SER A 54 -13.27 4.16 -0.93
N GLY A 55 -14.39 4.65 -0.37
CA GLY A 55 -14.87 4.25 0.94
C GLY A 55 -15.32 2.79 1.04
N LEU A 56 -15.98 2.26 -0.02
CA LEU A 56 -16.36 0.86 -0.11
C LEU A 56 -15.15 -0.07 -0.03
N PHE A 57 -14.10 0.20 -0.83
CA PHE A 57 -12.87 -0.60 -0.81
C PHE A 57 -12.10 -0.43 0.50
N MET A 58 -12.12 0.75 1.11
CA MET A 58 -11.57 0.93 2.46
C MET A 58 -12.29 0.03 3.47
N GLY A 59 -13.62 -0.05 3.43
CA GLY A 59 -14.40 -0.96 4.28
C GLY A 59 -14.02 -2.43 4.09
N LEU A 60 -13.86 -2.88 2.83
CA LEU A 60 -13.41 -4.24 2.50
C LEU A 60 -11.97 -4.50 2.96
N SER A 61 -11.09 -3.51 2.82
CA SER A 61 -9.71 -3.57 3.30
C SER A 61 -9.65 -3.75 4.81
N ILE A 62 -10.38 -2.93 5.58
CA ILE A 62 -10.45 -3.00 7.05
C ILE A 62 -11.07 -4.32 7.51
N ALA A 63 -12.12 -4.79 6.85
CA ALA A 63 -12.76 -6.08 7.16
C ALA A 63 -11.83 -7.28 6.90
N SER A 64 -10.90 -7.16 5.94
CA SER A 64 -9.88 -8.17 5.68
C SER A 64 -8.73 -8.09 6.70
N LYS A 65 -8.21 -6.88 6.96
CA LYS A 65 -7.10 -6.65 7.91
C LYS A 65 -7.06 -5.18 8.34
N TRP A 66 -6.76 -4.90 9.60
CA TRP A 66 -6.72 -3.54 10.16
C TRP A 66 -5.74 -2.57 9.48
N ILE A 67 -4.81 -3.06 8.65
CA ILE A 67 -3.93 -2.19 7.85
C ILE A 67 -4.71 -1.25 6.90
N GLY A 68 -5.95 -1.60 6.54
CA GLY A 68 -6.85 -0.71 5.81
C GLY A 68 -7.14 0.63 6.52
N ILE A 69 -7.06 0.67 7.86
CA ILE A 69 -7.20 1.91 8.63
C ILE A 69 -6.04 2.87 8.31
N TYR A 70 -4.83 2.34 8.13
CA TYR A 70 -3.66 3.14 7.77
C TYR A 70 -3.83 3.80 6.40
N ALA A 71 -4.38 3.04 5.45
CA ALA A 71 -4.74 3.59 4.15
C ALA A 71 -5.75 4.74 4.26
N GLY A 72 -6.79 4.57 5.10
CA GLY A 72 -7.79 5.59 5.39
C GLY A 72 -7.19 6.93 5.86
N ALA A 73 -6.14 6.89 6.69
CA ALA A 73 -5.42 8.10 7.10
C ALA A 73 -4.79 8.84 5.90
N GLY A 74 -4.16 8.10 4.98
CA GLY A 74 -3.61 8.66 3.74
C GLY A 74 -4.68 9.25 2.83
N LEU A 75 -5.82 8.56 2.68
CA LEU A 75 -6.97 9.06 1.92
C LEU A 75 -7.52 10.37 2.51
N ALA A 76 -7.62 10.48 3.85
CA ALA A 76 -8.05 11.70 4.52
C ALA A 76 -7.10 12.88 4.23
N ILE A 77 -5.78 12.65 4.31
CA ILE A 77 -4.77 13.67 3.97
C ILE A 77 -4.93 14.12 2.51
N LEU A 78 -5.11 13.20 1.58
CA LEU A 78 -5.31 13.49 0.17
C LEU A 78 -6.59 14.30 -0.07
N PHE A 79 -7.71 13.86 0.50
CA PHE A 79 -9.01 14.52 0.39
C PHE A 79 -8.97 15.95 0.91
N PHE A 80 -8.54 16.15 2.17
CA PHE A 80 -8.51 17.48 2.77
C PHE A 80 -7.49 18.40 2.11
N THR A 81 -6.34 17.87 1.67
CA THR A 81 -5.37 18.66 0.90
C THR A 81 -5.96 19.14 -0.42
N HIS A 82 -6.70 18.26 -1.13
CA HIS A 82 -7.38 18.64 -2.37
C HIS A 82 -8.46 19.69 -2.12
N CYS A 83 -9.35 19.48 -1.15
CA CYS A 83 -10.40 20.44 -0.80
C CYS A 83 -9.82 21.80 -0.39
N PHE A 84 -8.76 21.81 0.44
CA PHE A 84 -8.08 23.03 0.84
C PHE A 84 -7.52 23.81 -0.35
N ARG A 85 -6.91 23.11 -1.32
CA ARG A 85 -6.39 23.74 -2.54
C ARG A 85 -7.51 24.38 -3.36
N VAL A 86 -8.64 23.68 -3.54
CA VAL A 86 -9.80 24.21 -4.28
C VAL A 86 -10.38 25.45 -3.59
N ILE A 87 -10.58 25.40 -2.27
CA ILE A 87 -11.08 26.53 -1.47
C ILE A 87 -10.13 27.72 -1.58
N ARG A 88 -8.81 27.50 -1.45
CA ARG A 88 -7.80 28.55 -1.55
C ARG A 88 -7.75 29.16 -2.96
N SER A 89 -7.93 28.37 -4.01
CA SER A 89 -8.04 28.89 -5.37
C SER A 89 -9.27 29.77 -5.55
N ALA A 90 -10.43 29.31 -5.04
CA ALA A 90 -11.68 30.06 -5.08
C ALA A 90 -11.61 31.37 -4.28
N SER A 91 -10.91 31.39 -3.13
CA SER A 91 -10.76 32.60 -2.31
C SER A 91 -9.93 33.70 -2.97
N LYS A 92 -9.08 33.34 -3.94
CA LYS A 92 -8.31 34.31 -4.73
C LYS A 92 -9.09 34.86 -5.92
N ALA A 93 -10.19 34.22 -6.32
CA ALA A 93 -10.98 34.61 -7.46
C ALA A 93 -12.04 35.66 -7.07
N ASP A 94 -13.08 35.24 -6.38
CA ASP A 94 -14.15 36.12 -5.86
C ASP A 94 -14.92 35.50 -4.70
N ALA A 95 -15.76 36.30 -4.03
CA ALA A 95 -16.54 35.85 -2.87
C ALA A 95 -17.60 34.80 -3.22
N ASP A 96 -18.18 34.83 -4.39
CA ASP A 96 -19.23 33.89 -4.80
C ASP A 96 -18.63 32.53 -5.15
N GLN A 97 -17.47 32.48 -5.78
CA GLN A 97 -16.72 31.25 -5.99
C GLN A 97 -16.28 30.62 -4.66
N LEU A 98 -15.79 31.44 -3.71
CA LEU A 98 -15.45 30.96 -2.38
C LEU A 98 -16.67 30.34 -1.67
N ARG A 99 -17.82 31.03 -1.67
CA ARG A 99 -19.07 30.51 -1.07
C ARG A 99 -19.51 29.19 -1.71
N SER A 100 -19.43 29.10 -3.03
CA SER A 100 -19.72 27.88 -3.79
C SER A 100 -18.79 26.73 -3.42
N ALA A 101 -17.47 27.00 -3.35
CA ALA A 101 -16.45 26.00 -2.97
C ALA A 101 -16.67 25.48 -1.55
N LEU A 102 -16.90 26.36 -0.59
CA LEU A 102 -17.18 25.99 0.81
C LEU A 102 -18.44 25.13 0.91
N ARG A 103 -19.54 25.54 0.28
CA ARG A 103 -20.80 24.78 0.28
C ARG A 103 -20.64 23.38 -0.33
N ARG A 104 -19.99 23.28 -1.50
CA ARG A 104 -19.78 21.99 -2.18
C ARG A 104 -18.84 21.09 -1.38
N THR A 105 -17.77 21.64 -0.81
CA THR A 105 -16.85 20.88 0.06
C THR A 105 -17.57 20.36 1.30
N LEU A 106 -18.41 21.17 1.95
CA LEU A 106 -19.20 20.72 3.10
C LEU A 106 -20.11 19.54 2.73
N ILE A 107 -20.80 19.61 1.59
CA ILE A 107 -21.63 18.51 1.09
C ILE A 107 -20.79 17.25 0.86
N LEU A 108 -19.59 17.37 0.28
CA LEU A 108 -18.68 16.23 0.10
C LEU A 108 -18.22 15.66 1.44
N CYS A 109 -17.93 16.49 2.46
CA CYS A 109 -17.60 16.02 3.81
C CYS A 109 -18.76 15.23 4.43
N LEU A 110 -20.03 15.65 4.25
CA LEU A 110 -21.18 14.88 4.72
C LEU A 110 -21.30 13.52 4.01
N TRP A 111 -21.05 13.45 2.69
CA TRP A 111 -20.96 12.18 1.97
C TRP A 111 -19.80 11.32 2.47
N CYS A 112 -18.67 11.93 2.82
CA CYS A 112 -17.52 11.20 3.37
C CYS A 112 -17.84 10.53 4.71
N ILE A 113 -18.70 11.11 5.57
CA ILE A 113 -19.17 10.43 6.79
C ILE A 113 -19.88 9.12 6.42
N LEU A 114 -20.77 9.15 5.42
CA LEU A 114 -21.45 7.95 4.94
C LEU A 114 -20.46 6.93 4.35
N PHE A 115 -19.54 7.38 3.47
CA PHE A 115 -18.69 6.50 2.69
C PHE A 115 -17.50 5.95 3.46
N PHE A 116 -16.87 6.76 4.30
CA PHE A 116 -15.63 6.40 5.02
C PHE A 116 -15.84 6.05 6.50
N ILE A 117 -17.07 6.18 7.02
CA ILE A 117 -17.40 5.77 8.39
C ILE A 117 -18.53 4.73 8.38
N LEU A 118 -19.74 5.08 7.92
CA LEU A 118 -20.89 4.20 8.03
C LEU A 118 -20.76 2.94 7.17
N ILE A 119 -20.40 3.06 5.90
CA ILE A 119 -20.23 1.91 5.00
C ILE A 119 -19.14 0.97 5.52
N PRO A 120 -17.90 1.43 5.86
CA PRO A 120 -16.89 0.56 6.46
C PRO A 120 -17.34 -0.13 7.74
N VAL A 121 -18.03 0.56 8.64
CA VAL A 121 -18.57 -0.05 9.88
C VAL A 121 -19.58 -1.14 9.55
N ILE A 122 -20.51 -0.91 8.61
CA ILE A 122 -21.48 -1.91 8.19
C ILE A 122 -20.78 -3.13 7.59
N ILE A 123 -19.85 -2.93 6.65
CA ILE A 123 -19.07 -4.02 6.03
C ILE A 123 -18.31 -4.80 7.11
N TYR A 124 -17.66 -4.11 8.02
CA TYR A 124 -16.90 -4.72 9.10
C TYR A 124 -17.79 -5.57 10.02
N LEU A 125 -18.94 -5.05 10.44
CA LEU A 125 -19.91 -5.83 11.21
C LEU A 125 -20.42 -7.04 10.43
N LEU A 126 -20.79 -6.88 9.16
CA LEU A 126 -21.26 -7.99 8.34
C LEU A 126 -20.22 -9.08 8.13
N SER A 127 -18.93 -8.74 8.13
CA SER A 127 -17.83 -9.70 7.97
C SER A 127 -17.73 -10.72 9.11
N TYR A 128 -18.30 -10.43 10.28
CA TYR A 128 -18.33 -11.37 11.42
C TYR A 128 -19.47 -12.39 11.35
N ILE A 129 -20.45 -12.21 10.47
CA ILE A 129 -21.61 -13.14 10.36
C ILE A 129 -21.15 -14.59 10.12
N PRO A 130 -20.26 -14.90 9.16
CA PRO A 130 -19.81 -16.28 8.95
C PRO A 130 -19.07 -16.86 10.15
N TYR A 131 -18.26 -16.05 10.83
CA TYR A 131 -17.52 -16.48 12.02
C TYR A 131 -18.46 -16.87 13.16
N PHE A 132 -19.48 -16.07 13.44
CA PHE A 132 -20.43 -16.35 14.52
C PHE A 132 -21.44 -17.42 14.13
N ALA A 133 -21.77 -17.58 12.86
CA ALA A 133 -22.60 -18.71 12.40
C ALA A 133 -21.93 -20.07 12.70
N TYR A 134 -20.60 -20.12 12.59
CA TYR A 134 -19.83 -21.32 12.97
C TYR A 134 -19.85 -21.57 14.50
N LEU A 135 -19.90 -20.53 15.33
CA LEU A 135 -19.97 -20.61 16.80
C LEU A 135 -21.43 -20.80 17.28
N SER A 136 -22.24 -21.51 16.55
CA SER A 136 -23.67 -21.72 16.75
C SER A 136 -24.08 -21.94 18.22
N GLY A 137 -25.12 -21.25 18.69
CA GLY A 137 -25.71 -21.34 20.04
C GLY A 137 -25.30 -20.22 21.02
N ARG A 138 -24.33 -19.35 20.67
CA ARG A 138 -23.91 -18.24 21.53
C ARG A 138 -24.58 -16.91 21.23
N ILE A 139 -25.12 -16.74 20.01
CA ILE A 139 -25.70 -15.49 19.56
C ILE A 139 -27.20 -15.69 19.38
N THR A 140 -27.95 -15.12 20.31
CA THR A 140 -29.40 -15.25 20.37
C THR A 140 -30.13 -13.94 19.99
N SER A 141 -29.40 -12.83 19.96
CA SER A 141 -29.96 -11.52 19.68
C SER A 141 -28.96 -10.58 18.96
N PRO A 142 -29.43 -9.52 18.27
CA PRO A 142 -28.54 -8.50 17.68
C PRO A 142 -27.62 -7.83 18.71
N THR A 143 -28.09 -7.66 19.95
CA THR A 143 -27.30 -7.09 21.04
C THR A 143 -26.16 -8.00 21.45
N ASP A 144 -26.36 -9.32 21.49
CA ASP A 144 -25.30 -10.29 21.79
C ASP A 144 -24.28 -10.33 20.65
N TYR A 145 -24.75 -10.20 19.41
CA TYR A 145 -23.88 -10.09 18.24
C TYR A 145 -22.90 -8.91 18.39
N ILE A 146 -23.39 -7.71 18.68
CA ILE A 146 -22.55 -6.52 18.84
C ILE A 146 -21.59 -6.67 20.04
N LYS A 147 -22.04 -7.23 21.16
CA LYS A 147 -21.17 -7.51 22.32
C LYS A 147 -20.01 -8.44 21.96
N GLU A 148 -20.28 -9.54 21.24
CA GLU A 148 -19.22 -10.48 20.82
C GLU A 148 -18.27 -9.85 19.80
N VAL A 149 -18.74 -9.02 18.85
CA VAL A 149 -17.86 -8.23 17.97
C VAL A 149 -16.95 -7.33 18.79
N ILE A 150 -17.49 -6.54 19.73
CA ILE A 150 -16.70 -5.62 20.57
C ILE A 150 -15.67 -6.40 21.37
N LYS A 151 -16.05 -7.54 21.99
CA LYS A 151 -15.14 -8.41 22.73
C LYS A 151 -14.00 -8.93 21.84
N ALA A 152 -14.30 -9.32 20.59
CA ALA A 152 -13.29 -9.73 19.62
C ALA A 152 -12.32 -8.58 19.32
N GLN A 153 -12.83 -7.32 19.16
CA GLN A 153 -11.96 -6.14 18.94
C GLN A 153 -11.03 -5.90 20.12
N ILE A 154 -11.55 -5.94 21.35
CA ILE A 154 -10.73 -5.76 22.55
C ILE A 154 -9.65 -6.85 22.63
N GLY A 155 -10.02 -8.10 22.36
CA GLY A 155 -9.05 -9.21 22.33
C GLY A 155 -7.95 -9.01 21.28
N MET A 156 -8.31 -8.62 20.06
CA MET A 156 -7.34 -8.33 19.00
C MET A 156 -6.46 -7.12 19.36
N PHE A 157 -7.04 -6.06 19.88
CA PHE A 157 -6.28 -4.87 20.30
C PHE A 157 -5.26 -5.23 21.39
N ASN A 158 -5.66 -5.96 22.41
CA ASN A 158 -4.77 -6.41 23.50
C ASN A 158 -3.62 -7.27 22.95
N TYR A 159 -3.93 -8.24 22.07
CA TYR A 159 -2.93 -9.07 21.41
C TYR A 159 -1.91 -8.24 20.59
N HIS A 160 -2.40 -7.26 19.82
CA HIS A 160 -1.53 -6.44 18.99
C HIS A 160 -0.77 -5.35 19.75
N SER A 161 -1.22 -5.00 20.95
CA SER A 161 -0.59 -3.99 21.81
C SER A 161 0.37 -4.59 22.84
N GLU A 162 0.48 -5.93 22.92
CA GLU A 162 1.33 -6.59 23.90
C GLU A 162 2.82 -6.38 23.55
N PRO A 163 3.59 -5.68 24.43
CA PRO A 163 4.99 -5.39 24.15
C PRO A 163 5.84 -6.65 24.09
N GLY A 164 6.71 -6.74 23.08
CA GLY A 164 7.65 -7.85 22.94
C GLY A 164 7.06 -9.16 22.42
N LEU A 165 5.72 -9.27 22.29
CA LEU A 165 5.09 -10.49 21.77
C LEU A 165 5.63 -10.83 20.38
N GLY A 166 6.19 -12.03 20.23
CA GLY A 166 6.74 -12.51 18.94
C GLY A 166 8.11 -11.94 18.54
N MET A 167 8.75 -11.11 19.36
CA MET A 167 10.11 -10.60 19.07
C MET A 167 11.18 -11.70 19.20
N ASN A 168 10.92 -12.77 19.93
CA ASN A 168 11.82 -13.93 20.04
C ASN A 168 11.73 -14.88 18.83
N HIS A 169 10.85 -14.61 17.88
CA HIS A 169 10.72 -15.43 16.68
C HIS A 169 11.96 -15.31 15.80
N PRO A 170 12.55 -16.41 15.28
CA PRO A 170 13.81 -16.37 14.52
C PRO A 170 13.75 -15.48 13.28
N PHE A 171 12.57 -15.24 12.72
CA PHE A 171 12.37 -14.38 11.55
C PHE A 171 11.74 -13.01 11.88
N TYR A 172 11.76 -12.60 13.15
CA TYR A 172 11.39 -11.25 13.52
C TYR A 172 12.29 -10.24 12.80
N SER A 173 11.68 -9.20 12.23
CA SER A 173 12.38 -8.07 11.63
C SER A 173 11.65 -6.77 11.95
N PRO A 174 12.36 -5.77 12.48
CA PRO A 174 11.80 -4.45 12.73
C PRO A 174 11.50 -3.72 11.41
N TRP A 175 10.60 -2.76 11.45
CA TRP A 175 10.10 -2.05 10.28
C TRP A 175 11.21 -1.41 9.41
N TRP A 176 12.31 -0.93 9.99
CA TRP A 176 13.42 -0.30 9.25
C TRP A 176 14.29 -1.28 8.45
N GLU A 177 14.24 -2.57 8.75
CA GLU A 177 14.95 -3.60 8.00
C GLU A 177 14.22 -4.02 6.72
N TRP A 178 12.90 -3.80 6.65
CA TRP A 178 12.14 -4.28 5.50
C TRP A 178 12.56 -3.68 4.17
N PRO A 179 12.73 -2.34 4.03
CA PRO A 179 13.12 -1.74 2.76
C PRO A 179 14.44 -2.25 2.19
N ILE A 180 15.34 -2.73 3.05
CA ILE A 180 16.66 -3.27 2.67
C ILE A 180 16.72 -4.79 2.66
N ILE A 181 15.55 -5.46 2.75
CA ILE A 181 15.44 -6.94 2.79
C ILE A 181 16.24 -7.55 3.96
N GLY A 182 16.31 -6.85 5.09
CA GLY A 182 17.22 -7.21 6.19
C GLY A 182 16.99 -8.62 6.73
N LYS A 183 15.74 -9.15 6.71
CA LYS A 183 15.45 -10.49 7.19
C LYS A 183 14.26 -11.11 6.43
N PRO A 184 14.50 -11.99 5.45
CA PRO A 184 13.44 -12.76 4.78
C PRO A 184 12.64 -13.61 5.76
N MET A 185 11.33 -13.73 5.55
CA MET A 185 10.45 -14.57 6.36
C MET A 185 10.39 -15.96 5.77
N TYR A 186 10.70 -17.00 6.58
CA TYR A 186 10.51 -18.40 6.20
C TYR A 186 9.07 -18.83 6.49
N TYR A 187 8.46 -19.52 5.54
CA TYR A 187 7.11 -20.08 5.70
C TYR A 187 7.07 -21.58 5.79
N ALA A 188 7.77 -22.27 4.89
CA ALA A 188 7.71 -23.71 4.81
C ALA A 188 8.93 -24.30 4.11
N SER A 189 9.20 -25.58 4.35
CA SER A 189 10.07 -26.42 3.51
C SER A 189 9.35 -27.72 3.17
N GLN A 190 9.75 -28.32 2.07
CA GLN A 190 9.28 -29.64 1.71
C GLN A 190 9.83 -30.68 2.70
N GLU A 191 8.98 -31.59 3.20
CA GLU A 191 9.40 -32.70 4.02
C GLU A 191 10.09 -33.79 3.22
N TYR A 192 9.66 -33.96 1.97
CA TYR A 192 10.17 -34.98 1.04
C TYR A 192 11.08 -34.36 -0.02
N ILE A 193 12.21 -35.01 -0.28
CA ILE A 193 13.12 -34.65 -1.38
C ILE A 193 12.81 -35.55 -2.55
N PRO A 194 12.27 -35.04 -3.68
CA PRO A 194 11.98 -35.85 -4.85
C PRO A 194 13.25 -36.52 -5.42
N ALA A 195 13.08 -37.67 -6.08
CA ALA A 195 14.18 -38.33 -6.77
C ALA A 195 14.85 -37.40 -7.77
N GLY A 196 16.19 -37.36 -7.77
CA GLY A 196 17.00 -36.48 -8.63
C GLY A 196 17.32 -35.10 -8.02
N PHE A 197 16.78 -34.77 -6.83
CA PHE A 197 17.10 -33.54 -6.11
C PHE A 197 17.89 -33.84 -4.82
N THR A 198 18.79 -32.93 -4.46
CA THR A 198 19.72 -33.14 -3.32
C THR A 198 19.39 -32.31 -2.10
N LYS A 199 18.47 -31.35 -2.20
CA LYS A 199 18.07 -30.47 -1.10
C LYS A 199 16.58 -30.23 -1.09
N ARG A 200 16.03 -30.05 0.13
CA ARG A 200 14.66 -29.56 0.33
C ARG A 200 14.59 -28.12 -0.17
N ASN A 201 13.54 -27.80 -0.88
CA ASN A 201 13.25 -26.42 -1.22
C ASN A 201 12.36 -25.80 -0.17
N SER A 202 12.52 -24.50 0.03
CA SER A 202 11.81 -23.74 1.07
C SER A 202 11.09 -22.56 0.45
N ILE A 203 10.00 -22.13 1.08
CA ILE A 203 9.24 -20.94 0.70
C ILE A 203 9.63 -19.80 1.63
N PHE A 204 10.20 -18.75 1.07
CA PHE A 204 10.57 -17.52 1.77
C PHE A 204 9.81 -16.34 1.20
N CYS A 205 9.43 -15.40 2.08
CA CYS A 205 8.93 -14.10 1.69
C CYS A 205 10.04 -13.06 1.78
N PHE A 206 10.34 -12.45 0.65
CA PHE A 206 11.34 -11.38 0.49
C PHE A 206 11.06 -10.61 -0.80
N GLY A 207 11.58 -9.39 -0.91
CA GLY A 207 11.43 -8.58 -2.12
C GLY A 207 12.43 -8.93 -3.21
N ASN A 208 12.08 -8.59 -4.46
CA ASN A 208 13.07 -8.57 -5.53
C ASN A 208 14.06 -7.43 -5.27
N PRO A 209 15.38 -7.70 -5.12
CA PRO A 209 16.35 -6.67 -4.74
C PRO A 209 16.40 -5.48 -5.69
N VAL A 210 16.31 -5.73 -7.01
CA VAL A 210 16.30 -4.65 -8.02
C VAL A 210 15.11 -3.74 -7.82
N ILE A 211 13.93 -4.31 -7.61
CA ILE A 211 12.70 -3.55 -7.40
C ILE A 211 12.74 -2.79 -6.07
N TRP A 212 13.18 -3.42 -4.98
CA TRP A 212 13.13 -2.80 -3.67
C TRP A 212 14.17 -1.69 -3.53
N TYR A 213 15.43 -1.93 -3.92
CA TYR A 213 16.45 -0.87 -3.89
C TYR A 213 16.19 0.22 -4.94
N GLY A 214 15.77 -0.15 -6.13
CA GLY A 214 15.30 0.80 -7.13
C GLY A 214 14.10 1.61 -6.66
N GLY A 215 13.20 0.99 -5.90
CA GLY A 215 12.07 1.61 -5.25
C GLY A 215 12.46 2.65 -4.19
N LEU A 216 13.47 2.36 -3.36
CA LEU A 216 14.02 3.34 -2.43
C LEU A 216 14.60 4.56 -3.16
N ALA A 217 15.37 4.32 -4.23
CA ALA A 217 15.89 5.39 -5.07
C ALA A 217 14.76 6.22 -5.72
N ALA A 218 13.70 5.55 -6.18
CA ALA A 218 12.51 6.20 -6.75
C ALA A 218 11.73 7.02 -5.72
N LEU A 219 11.58 6.52 -4.48
CA LEU A 219 10.96 7.29 -3.39
C LEU A 219 11.80 8.51 -3.01
N ALA A 220 13.13 8.37 -2.95
CA ALA A 220 14.03 9.50 -2.72
C ALA A 220 13.93 10.53 -3.86
N TYR A 221 13.84 10.08 -5.10
CA TYR A 221 13.57 10.95 -6.25
C TYR A 221 12.21 11.66 -6.13
N CYS A 222 11.15 10.95 -5.76
CA CYS A 222 9.82 11.56 -5.53
C CYS A 222 9.88 12.63 -4.43
N LEU A 223 10.61 12.37 -3.33
CA LEU A 223 10.80 13.33 -2.24
C LEU A 223 11.58 14.57 -2.71
N PHE A 224 12.67 14.36 -3.46
CA PHE A 224 13.46 15.44 -4.04
C PHE A 224 12.60 16.33 -4.97
N ARG A 225 11.83 15.73 -5.88
CA ARG A 225 10.95 16.44 -6.81
C ARG A 225 9.84 17.19 -6.07
N PHE A 226 9.25 16.57 -5.06
CA PHE A 226 8.26 17.22 -4.19
C PHE A 226 8.86 18.43 -3.47
N ALA A 227 10.04 18.29 -2.86
CA ALA A 227 10.73 19.39 -2.17
C ALA A 227 11.14 20.51 -3.13
N GLN A 228 11.61 20.18 -4.33
CA GLN A 228 11.98 21.14 -5.38
C GLN A 228 10.76 21.96 -5.81
N THR A 229 9.63 21.31 -6.09
CA THR A 229 8.39 22.00 -6.46
C THR A 229 7.92 22.94 -5.34
N ARG A 230 8.01 22.52 -4.08
CA ARG A 230 7.68 23.36 -2.91
C ARG A 230 8.58 24.58 -2.79
N ARG A 231 9.87 24.47 -3.08
CA ARG A 231 10.79 25.60 -3.04
C ARG A 231 10.44 26.67 -4.07
N TYR A 232 10.18 26.29 -5.32
CA TYR A 232 9.71 27.21 -6.34
C TYR A 232 8.39 27.89 -5.98
N GLN A 233 7.55 27.22 -5.22
CA GLN A 233 6.28 27.76 -4.73
C GLN A 233 6.46 28.88 -3.70
N LEU A 234 7.44 28.77 -2.82
CA LEU A 234 7.74 29.77 -1.80
C LEU A 234 8.42 31.01 -2.38
N GLU A 235 9.11 30.89 -3.51
CA GLU A 235 9.82 31.96 -4.20
C GLU A 235 8.92 32.84 -5.08
N GLY A 236 7.58 32.69 -5.02
CA GLY A 236 6.63 33.67 -5.54
C GLY A 236 6.21 33.51 -7.01
N THR A 237 6.51 32.38 -7.63
CA THR A 237 5.97 32.08 -8.95
C THR A 237 4.55 31.53 -8.84
N ASP A 238 3.57 32.19 -9.44
CA ASP A 238 2.13 31.86 -9.44
C ASP A 238 1.73 30.52 -10.08
N TYR A 239 2.70 29.65 -10.30
CA TYR A 239 2.54 28.33 -10.96
C TYR A 239 1.74 27.29 -10.18
N LEU A 240 1.09 27.64 -9.09
CA LEU A 240 0.93 26.75 -7.95
C LEU A 240 -0.38 26.06 -7.80
N TRP A 241 -1.40 26.48 -8.46
CA TRP A 241 -2.74 26.10 -8.04
C TRP A 241 -3.58 25.47 -9.14
N HIS A 242 -3.01 25.25 -10.30
CA HIS A 242 -3.65 24.41 -11.31
C HIS A 242 -3.33 22.96 -11.02
N ILE A 243 -4.19 22.31 -10.25
CA ILE A 243 -4.28 20.85 -10.25
C ILE A 243 -4.87 20.47 -11.62
N ARG A 244 -4.10 20.61 -12.65
CA ARG A 244 -4.30 19.82 -13.85
C ARG A 244 -3.73 18.44 -13.51
N THR A 245 -4.54 17.42 -13.72
CA THR A 245 -4.12 16.04 -13.83
C THR A 245 -2.91 15.98 -14.74
N GLY A 246 -1.73 15.89 -14.19
CA GLY A 246 -0.47 16.01 -14.92
C GLY A 246 0.53 16.99 -14.33
N SER A 247 0.19 17.77 -13.31
CA SER A 247 1.24 18.53 -12.61
C SER A 247 2.15 17.54 -11.87
N SER A 248 3.45 17.61 -12.17
CA SER A 248 4.46 16.71 -11.62
C SER A 248 4.45 16.65 -10.08
N ASP A 249 4.05 17.75 -9.43
CA ASP A 249 3.96 17.90 -7.98
C ASP A 249 2.91 16.99 -7.33
N PHE A 250 1.72 16.89 -7.91
CA PHE A 250 0.67 16.08 -7.34
C PHE A 250 1.02 14.58 -7.35
N ARG A 251 1.61 14.06 -8.43
CA ARG A 251 2.01 12.66 -8.54
C ARG A 251 2.95 12.25 -7.41
N TYR A 252 3.95 13.08 -7.13
CA TYR A 252 4.94 12.79 -6.08
C TYR A 252 4.32 12.85 -4.69
N SER A 253 3.50 13.86 -4.39
CA SER A 253 2.83 13.94 -3.09
C SER A 253 1.85 12.80 -2.86
N PHE A 254 1.11 12.38 -3.88
CA PHE A 254 0.19 11.26 -3.83
C PHE A 254 0.90 9.94 -3.47
N ILE A 255 2.01 9.65 -4.16
CA ILE A 255 2.82 8.46 -3.93
C ILE A 255 3.41 8.46 -2.52
N LEU A 256 4.01 9.58 -2.10
CA LEU A 256 4.64 9.72 -0.79
C LEU A 256 3.61 9.59 0.34
N ILE A 257 2.43 10.20 0.23
CA ILE A 257 1.36 10.08 1.22
C ILE A 257 0.88 8.63 1.30
N GLY A 258 0.64 7.98 0.17
CA GLY A 258 0.22 6.59 0.14
C GLY A 258 1.26 5.65 0.75
N PHE A 259 2.54 5.80 0.39
CA PHE A 259 3.64 5.02 0.95
C PHE A 259 3.76 5.23 2.47
N LEU A 260 3.83 6.48 2.91
CA LEU A 260 4.02 6.81 4.32
C LEU A 260 2.82 6.38 5.17
N ALA A 261 1.60 6.48 4.66
CA ALA A 261 0.41 6.00 5.35
C ALA A 261 0.46 4.49 5.62
N GLN A 262 1.02 3.68 4.72
CA GLN A 262 1.16 2.24 4.92
C GLN A 262 2.40 1.86 5.74
N TYR A 263 3.43 2.69 5.75
CA TYR A 263 4.72 2.35 6.33
C TYR A 263 4.94 2.93 7.75
N LEU A 264 4.62 4.21 7.96
CA LEU A 264 4.90 4.88 9.24
C LEU A 264 4.17 4.31 10.45
N PRO A 265 2.92 3.82 10.37
CA PRO A 265 2.25 3.27 11.54
C PRO A 265 2.98 2.10 12.21
N TRP A 266 3.81 1.39 11.47
CA TRP A 266 4.61 0.27 12.01
C TRP A 266 5.66 0.69 13.03
N VAL A 267 6.06 1.98 13.04
CA VAL A 267 6.92 2.57 14.09
C VAL A 267 6.28 2.45 15.49
N LEU A 268 4.95 2.49 15.54
CA LEU A 268 4.18 2.48 16.78
C LEU A 268 3.79 1.07 17.26
N VAL A 269 4.10 0.03 16.48
CA VAL A 269 3.72 -1.35 16.83
C VAL A 269 4.73 -1.93 17.80
N PRO A 270 4.34 -2.24 19.06
CA PRO A 270 5.27 -2.65 20.12
C PRO A 270 5.62 -4.15 20.10
N ARG A 271 4.97 -4.95 19.27
CA ARG A 271 5.17 -6.41 19.14
C ARG A 271 6.09 -6.78 17.98
N GLY A 272 6.43 -8.04 17.88
CA GLY A 272 7.18 -8.61 16.77
C GLY A 272 6.47 -8.38 15.42
N THR A 273 7.24 -7.91 14.45
CA THR A 273 6.83 -7.65 13.08
C THR A 273 7.71 -8.43 12.11
N TYR A 274 7.30 -8.51 10.85
CA TYR A 274 7.96 -9.33 9.85
C TYR A 274 7.92 -8.63 8.50
N ILE A 275 8.84 -8.96 7.61
CA ILE A 275 9.01 -8.33 6.30
C ILE A 275 7.72 -8.34 5.45
N TYR A 276 6.84 -9.32 5.60
CA TYR A 276 5.59 -9.38 4.84
C TYR A 276 4.63 -8.23 5.12
N HIS A 277 4.76 -7.55 6.27
CA HIS A 277 3.98 -6.33 6.55
C HIS A 277 4.29 -5.18 5.58
N TYR A 278 5.46 -5.22 4.92
CA TYR A 278 5.82 -4.22 3.92
C TYR A 278 5.02 -4.36 2.61
N PHE A 279 4.27 -5.44 2.44
CA PHE A 279 3.51 -5.73 1.23
C PHE A 279 2.51 -4.62 0.85
N ALA A 280 1.85 -4.02 1.83
CA ALA A 280 0.92 -2.91 1.61
C ALA A 280 1.59 -1.62 1.06
N SER A 281 2.90 -1.47 1.25
CA SER A 281 3.68 -0.35 0.73
C SER A 281 4.14 -0.54 -0.72
N LEU A 282 4.18 -1.79 -1.21
CA LEU A 282 4.72 -2.12 -2.54
C LEU A 282 3.98 -1.43 -3.71
N PRO A 283 2.64 -1.27 -3.74
CA PRO A 283 1.97 -0.58 -4.83
C PRO A 283 2.50 0.84 -5.05
N PHE A 284 2.80 1.54 -3.96
CA PHE A 284 3.34 2.91 -4.02
C PHE A 284 4.80 2.94 -4.47
N ILE A 285 5.60 1.95 -4.06
CA ILE A 285 6.98 1.76 -4.53
C ILE A 285 6.99 1.52 -6.04
N MET A 286 6.12 0.61 -6.54
CA MET A 286 5.99 0.34 -7.97
C MET A 286 5.57 1.59 -8.76
N THR A 287 4.65 2.37 -8.19
CA THR A 287 4.20 3.63 -8.81
C THR A 287 5.32 4.68 -8.79
N ALA A 288 6.12 4.76 -7.72
CA ALA A 288 7.30 5.63 -7.66
C ALA A 288 8.31 5.29 -8.74
N ILE A 289 8.61 4.00 -8.95
CA ILE A 289 9.50 3.53 -10.02
C ILE A 289 8.94 3.95 -11.38
N ALA A 290 7.66 3.68 -11.64
CA ALA A 290 7.03 4.02 -12.92
C ALA A 290 7.09 5.52 -13.22
N VAL A 291 6.78 6.36 -12.24
CA VAL A 291 6.81 7.83 -12.40
C VAL A 291 8.25 8.36 -12.56
N SER A 292 9.24 7.69 -11.96
CA SER A 292 10.65 8.07 -12.12
C SER A 292 11.17 7.89 -13.55
N PHE A 293 10.58 6.96 -14.30
CA PHE A 293 10.89 6.76 -15.72
C PHE A 293 10.04 7.59 -16.69
N ASP A 294 8.98 8.25 -16.20
CA ASP A 294 8.09 9.07 -17.01
C ASP A 294 8.68 10.49 -17.17
N GLN A 295 9.43 10.69 -18.26
CA GLN A 295 10.03 11.96 -18.58
C GLN A 295 9.34 12.61 -19.78
N ASP A 296 8.90 13.85 -19.58
CA ASP A 296 8.22 14.64 -20.60
C ASP A 296 9.18 15.23 -21.66
N ASP A 297 10.47 15.42 -21.31
CA ASP A 297 11.47 16.00 -22.22
C ASP A 297 11.83 15.00 -23.35
N PRO A 298 11.51 15.35 -24.62
CA PRO A 298 11.81 14.49 -25.76
C PRO A 298 13.30 14.15 -25.88
N LYS A 299 14.20 15.05 -25.44
CA LYS A 299 15.66 14.87 -25.52
C LYS A 299 16.15 13.68 -24.71
N TYR A 300 15.52 13.43 -23.54
CA TYR A 300 15.94 12.37 -22.64
C TYR A 300 15.04 11.13 -22.70
N ARG A 301 13.92 11.18 -23.41
CA ARG A 301 12.92 10.10 -23.48
C ARG A 301 13.51 8.74 -23.87
N LEU A 302 14.42 8.72 -24.85
CA LEU A 302 15.07 7.46 -25.28
C LEU A 302 15.94 6.88 -24.17
N TYR A 303 16.75 7.69 -23.51
CA TYR A 303 17.63 7.23 -22.42
C TYR A 303 16.81 6.65 -21.26
N PHE A 304 15.72 7.32 -20.87
CA PHE A 304 14.85 6.81 -19.80
C PHE A 304 14.12 5.53 -20.20
N ARG A 305 13.71 5.37 -21.44
CA ARG A 305 13.15 4.10 -21.96
C ARG A 305 14.15 2.97 -21.94
N LEU A 306 15.39 3.21 -22.38
CA LEU A 306 16.46 2.20 -22.34
C LEU A 306 16.81 1.83 -20.91
N PHE A 307 16.86 2.82 -19.99
CA PHE A 307 17.11 2.56 -18.58
C PHE A 307 15.95 1.78 -17.93
N ALA A 308 14.71 2.11 -18.24
CA ALA A 308 13.54 1.37 -17.79
C ALA A 308 13.56 -0.08 -18.30
N ALA A 309 13.96 -0.30 -19.56
CA ALA A 309 14.09 -1.63 -20.13
C ALA A 309 15.21 -2.42 -19.43
N ALA A 310 16.37 -1.81 -19.23
CA ALA A 310 17.48 -2.43 -18.49
C ALA A 310 17.09 -2.79 -17.05
N PHE A 311 16.38 -1.88 -16.35
CA PHE A 311 15.82 -2.12 -15.02
C PHE A 311 14.84 -3.31 -15.02
N ALA A 312 13.93 -3.36 -15.97
CA ALA A 312 12.97 -4.46 -16.09
C ALA A 312 13.65 -5.80 -16.39
N ILE A 313 14.68 -5.81 -17.26
CA ILE A 313 15.49 -7.01 -17.53
C ILE A 313 16.22 -7.46 -16.27
N ALA A 314 16.89 -6.55 -15.55
CA ALA A 314 17.55 -6.88 -14.30
C ALA A 314 16.57 -7.43 -13.25
N ALA A 315 15.38 -6.81 -13.10
CA ALA A 315 14.33 -7.32 -12.22
C ALA A 315 13.85 -8.72 -12.63
N ALA A 316 13.71 -8.98 -13.93
CA ALA A 316 13.32 -10.30 -14.43
C ALA A 316 14.39 -11.36 -14.17
N VAL A 317 15.67 -11.02 -14.37
CA VAL A 317 16.79 -11.94 -14.10
C VAL A 317 16.84 -12.32 -12.62
N PHE A 318 16.77 -11.34 -11.71
CA PHE A 318 16.75 -11.61 -10.26
C PHE A 318 15.50 -12.39 -9.85
N PHE A 319 14.35 -12.07 -10.43
CA PHE A 319 13.12 -12.82 -10.19
C PHE A 319 13.26 -14.28 -10.59
N ILE A 320 13.78 -14.58 -11.79
CA ILE A 320 13.99 -15.95 -12.27
C ILE A 320 14.94 -16.70 -11.33
N ILE A 321 16.07 -16.11 -10.95
CA ILE A 321 17.04 -16.75 -10.05
C ILE A 321 16.43 -17.05 -8.68
N LEU A 322 15.64 -16.14 -8.13
CA LEU A 322 15.07 -16.23 -6.80
C LEU A 322 13.67 -16.88 -6.76
N PHE A 323 13.06 -17.12 -7.92
CA PHE A 323 11.72 -17.70 -8.04
C PHE A 323 11.56 -19.03 -7.27
N PRO A 324 12.51 -19.98 -7.30
CA PRO A 324 12.37 -21.23 -6.55
C PRO A 324 12.20 -21.04 -5.03
N TYR A 325 12.82 -20.01 -4.48
CA TYR A 325 12.72 -19.69 -3.05
C TYR A 325 11.42 -18.97 -2.70
N ALA A 326 10.81 -18.26 -3.65
CA ALA A 326 9.52 -17.61 -3.45
C ALA A 326 8.34 -18.58 -3.55
N CYS A 327 8.46 -19.65 -4.37
CA CYS A 327 7.36 -20.57 -4.64
C CYS A 327 7.62 -22.03 -4.20
N GLY A 328 8.80 -22.36 -3.65
CA GLY A 328 9.13 -23.71 -3.21
C GLY A 328 9.39 -24.71 -4.37
N LEU A 329 9.76 -24.21 -5.56
CA LEU A 329 10.02 -25.07 -6.72
C LEU A 329 11.35 -25.81 -6.58
N ASN A 330 11.33 -27.13 -6.83
CA ASN A 330 12.56 -27.92 -6.91
C ASN A 330 13.30 -27.63 -8.22
N VAL A 331 14.56 -27.27 -8.11
CA VAL A 331 15.46 -27.00 -9.23
C VAL A 331 16.80 -27.71 -9.03
N CYS A 332 17.64 -27.77 -10.08
CA CYS A 332 18.94 -28.39 -10.00
C CYS A 332 19.84 -27.68 -8.97
N LYS A 333 20.83 -28.45 -8.44
CA LYS A 333 21.75 -27.96 -7.41
C LYS A 333 22.46 -26.66 -7.77
N GLY A 334 22.95 -26.51 -9.01
CA GLY A 334 23.66 -25.30 -9.44
C GLY A 334 22.78 -24.04 -9.36
N TRP A 335 21.50 -24.15 -9.68
CA TRP A 335 20.57 -23.02 -9.52
C TRP A 335 20.37 -22.65 -8.05
N LEU A 336 20.15 -23.66 -7.17
CA LEU A 336 20.04 -23.44 -5.74
C LEU A 336 21.31 -22.80 -5.14
N ASP A 337 22.49 -23.20 -5.59
CA ASP A 337 23.74 -22.65 -5.09
C ASP A 337 23.90 -21.15 -5.43
N ILE A 338 23.48 -20.74 -6.64
CA ILE A 338 23.44 -19.33 -7.04
C ILE A 338 22.45 -18.55 -6.15
N GLY A 339 21.23 -19.05 -5.99
CA GLY A 339 20.22 -18.40 -5.19
C GLY A 339 20.61 -18.32 -3.70
N ASN A 340 21.18 -19.40 -3.14
CA ASN A 340 21.69 -19.42 -1.77
C ASN A 340 22.82 -18.40 -1.56
N HIS A 341 23.74 -18.27 -2.53
CA HIS A 341 24.81 -17.27 -2.45
C HIS A 341 24.25 -15.86 -2.39
N LEU A 342 23.25 -15.54 -3.21
CA LEU A 342 22.56 -14.26 -3.20
C LEU A 342 21.79 -14.04 -1.90
N LEU A 343 21.04 -15.03 -1.41
CA LEU A 343 20.24 -14.90 -0.19
C LEU A 343 21.10 -14.76 1.07
N ARG A 344 22.33 -15.29 1.08
CA ARG A 344 23.28 -15.11 2.21
C ARG A 344 23.68 -13.65 2.45
N ILE A 345 23.52 -12.77 1.45
CA ILE A 345 23.74 -11.34 1.62
C ILE A 345 22.75 -10.76 2.64
N TRP A 346 21.53 -11.28 2.66
CA TRP A 346 20.44 -10.79 3.51
C TRP A 346 20.06 -11.73 4.66
N TYR A 347 20.38 -13.01 4.51
CA TYR A 347 20.04 -14.04 5.49
C TYR A 347 21.23 -14.99 5.66
N ASN A 348 21.89 -14.86 6.80
CA ASN A 348 22.87 -15.83 7.28
C ASN A 348 22.17 -16.65 8.36
N PRO A 349 21.77 -17.93 8.09
CA PRO A 349 21.04 -18.77 9.03
C PRO A 349 21.88 -19.13 10.26
#